data_91ed3216903657c3c0b035292becc623
#
_entry.id   91ed3216903657c3c0b035292becc623
#
_cell.length_a   1.000
_cell.length_b   1.000
_cell.length_c   1.000
_cell.angle_alpha   90.00
_cell.angle_beta   90.00
_cell.angle_gamma   90.00
#
_symmetry.space_group_name_H-M   'P 1'
#
loop_
_entity.id
_entity.type
_entity.pdbx_description
1 polymer ?
#
loop_
_entity_poly.entity_id
_entity_poly.type
_entity_poly.pdbx_seq_one_letter_code
_entity_poly.pdbx_strand_id
1 'polypeptide(L)'
;SSEGPSVKEFENKVAKFLDRKFGCTVSSGTAALEIAIRSLGLKKDDEVIMPSFTIISNAMAIVKSSAKPILIDVDLSTWNIKIEDIEKKITKRTKCLMIPHIYGLANDMDKILKIAKKYKLYVIEDAAEVLGLKYKKKQCGSFGDISTFSFYPNKHITTGEGGMVLTDDIDLAERCRKLRNLCFTPEKRFVHEELGWNYRLTNLQAAIGLAQVEKMDEHLDKKRQIGKRYNQLLNGMSGVQLPLPSIIGSENLYWIYGLVINEGLELTPSSVMKKLSNKGIGTRPFFWCMHEQPVFQRMGLFPNESYPNAEKLARRGFYVPSGLALTNHEIERVAISLKEIFNA
;
A
#
# COMPACT_ATOMS: atom_id res chain seq x y z
N SER A 1 -14.25 -19.46 -15.57
CA SER A 1 -15.03 -19.42 -14.32
C SER A 1 -14.26 -18.62 -13.28
N SER A 2 -14.94 -17.81 -12.51
CA SER A 2 -14.38 -17.03 -11.38
C SER A 2 -14.08 -17.91 -10.16
N GLU A 3 -14.35 -19.19 -10.23
CA GLU A 3 -14.11 -20.22 -9.23
C GLU A 3 -13.29 -21.37 -9.82
N GLY A 4 -12.43 -21.07 -10.79
CA GLY A 4 -11.55 -22.04 -11.39
C GLY A 4 -10.48 -22.56 -10.42
N PRO A 5 -9.84 -23.69 -10.68
CA PRO A 5 -8.86 -24.31 -9.79
C PRO A 5 -7.66 -23.39 -9.49
N SER A 6 -7.21 -22.60 -10.47
CA SER A 6 -6.09 -21.67 -10.27
C SER A 6 -6.42 -20.55 -9.29
N VAL A 7 -7.68 -20.08 -9.22
CA VAL A 7 -8.11 -19.07 -8.24
C VAL A 7 -7.93 -19.60 -6.83
N LYS A 8 -8.49 -20.79 -6.54
CA LYS A 8 -8.39 -21.41 -5.21
C LYS A 8 -6.95 -21.73 -4.83
N GLU A 9 -6.16 -22.23 -5.78
CA GLU A 9 -4.75 -22.54 -5.53
C GLU A 9 -3.93 -21.29 -5.28
N PHE A 10 -4.17 -20.20 -6.01
CA PHE A 10 -3.50 -18.91 -5.81
C PHE A 10 -3.85 -18.30 -4.44
N GLU A 11 -5.14 -18.32 -4.06
CA GLU A 11 -5.58 -17.90 -2.72
C GLU A 11 -4.85 -18.69 -1.62
N ASN A 12 -4.78 -20.00 -1.74
CA ASN A 12 -4.12 -20.87 -0.76
C ASN A 12 -2.60 -20.65 -0.69
N LYS A 13 -1.91 -20.52 -1.85
CA LYS A 13 -0.45 -20.31 -1.88
C LYS A 13 -0.07 -18.97 -1.26
N VAL A 14 -0.79 -17.89 -1.59
CA VAL A 14 -0.51 -16.57 -1.02
C VAL A 14 -0.86 -16.53 0.48
N ALA A 15 -1.98 -17.10 0.89
CA ALA A 15 -2.35 -17.18 2.30
C ALA A 15 -1.28 -17.95 3.10
N LYS A 16 -0.84 -19.11 2.62
CA LYS A 16 0.22 -19.90 3.23
C LYS A 16 1.54 -19.14 3.32
N PHE A 17 1.95 -18.44 2.25
CA PHE A 17 3.18 -17.65 2.22
C PHE A 17 3.18 -16.54 3.28
N LEU A 18 2.01 -15.96 3.55
CA LEU A 18 1.82 -14.87 4.51
C LEU A 18 1.42 -15.36 5.93
N ASP A 19 1.40 -16.68 6.17
CA ASP A 19 0.94 -17.27 7.42
C ASP A 19 -0.48 -16.80 7.81
N ARG A 20 -1.39 -16.82 6.80
CA ARG A 20 -2.83 -16.53 6.94
C ARG A 20 -3.66 -17.76 6.63
N LYS A 21 -4.86 -17.84 7.24
CA LYS A 21 -5.78 -18.97 7.03
C LYS A 21 -6.56 -18.86 5.73
N PHE A 22 -7.03 -17.66 5.37
CA PHE A 22 -7.96 -17.45 4.27
C PHE A 22 -7.49 -16.35 3.34
N GLY A 23 -7.54 -16.61 2.04
CA GLY A 23 -7.39 -15.65 0.96
C GLY A 23 -8.71 -15.51 0.17
N CYS A 24 -8.95 -14.31 -0.33
CA CYS A 24 -10.06 -13.97 -1.21
C CYS A 24 -9.53 -13.07 -2.32
N THR A 25 -9.30 -13.62 -3.51
CA THR A 25 -8.83 -12.86 -4.68
C THR A 25 -9.89 -11.88 -5.17
N VAL A 26 -9.45 -10.72 -5.63
CA VAL A 26 -10.31 -9.68 -6.20
C VAL A 26 -9.66 -9.06 -7.45
N SER A 27 -10.43 -8.25 -8.17
CA SER A 27 -10.02 -7.68 -9.46
C SER A 27 -8.92 -6.61 -9.38
N SER A 28 -8.66 -6.03 -8.21
CA SER A 28 -7.61 -5.01 -7.99
C SER A 28 -7.32 -4.80 -6.51
N GLY A 29 -6.21 -4.13 -6.18
CA GLY A 29 -5.94 -3.69 -4.81
C GLY A 29 -7.00 -2.72 -4.26
N THR A 30 -7.56 -1.85 -5.10
CA THR A 30 -8.68 -0.97 -4.72
C THR A 30 -9.92 -1.78 -4.36
N ALA A 31 -10.27 -2.79 -5.15
CA ALA A 31 -11.35 -3.71 -4.83
C ALA A 31 -11.10 -4.48 -3.51
N ALA A 32 -9.85 -4.83 -3.22
CA ALA A 32 -9.48 -5.45 -1.95
C ALA A 32 -9.77 -4.53 -0.76
N LEU A 33 -9.39 -3.26 -0.84
CA LEU A 33 -9.65 -2.26 0.20
C LEU A 33 -11.17 -2.02 0.40
N GLU A 34 -11.93 -1.87 -0.70
CA GLU A 34 -13.38 -1.67 -0.64
C GLU A 34 -14.10 -2.88 0.01
N ILE A 35 -13.69 -4.10 -0.33
CA ILE A 35 -14.25 -5.31 0.29
C ILE A 35 -13.82 -5.44 1.75
N ALA A 36 -12.55 -5.18 2.07
CA ALA A 36 -12.04 -5.26 3.43
C ALA A 36 -12.81 -4.32 4.37
N ILE A 37 -12.93 -3.04 4.01
CA ILE A 37 -13.64 -2.08 4.86
C ILE A 37 -15.15 -2.43 4.97
N ARG A 38 -15.76 -2.86 3.85
CA ARG A 38 -17.19 -3.22 3.84
C ARG A 38 -17.48 -4.47 4.66
N SER A 39 -16.55 -5.42 4.70
CA SER A 39 -16.72 -6.68 5.47
C SER A 39 -16.79 -6.44 6.97
N LEU A 40 -16.19 -5.36 7.47
CA LEU A 40 -16.24 -4.98 8.89
C LEU A 40 -17.64 -4.50 9.35
N GLY A 41 -18.56 -4.25 8.43
CA GLY A 41 -19.92 -3.83 8.78
C GLY A 41 -20.00 -2.45 9.44
N LEU A 42 -19.06 -1.56 9.14
CA LEU A 42 -19.05 -0.19 9.68
C LEU A 42 -20.33 0.55 9.31
N LYS A 43 -20.81 1.36 10.25
CA LYS A 43 -22.00 2.19 10.08
C LYS A 43 -21.66 3.55 9.52
N LYS A 44 -22.66 4.26 9.06
CA LYS A 44 -22.52 5.65 8.67
C LYS A 44 -21.90 6.44 9.83
N ASP A 45 -20.94 7.29 9.50
CA ASP A 45 -20.19 8.16 10.42
C ASP A 45 -19.27 7.43 11.42
N ASP A 46 -19.11 6.09 11.35
CA ASP A 46 -18.01 5.42 12.01
C ASP A 46 -16.68 5.94 11.45
N GLU A 47 -15.70 6.11 12.31
CA GLU A 47 -14.44 6.72 11.95
C GLU A 47 -13.35 5.66 11.71
N VAL A 48 -12.57 5.89 10.65
CA VAL A 48 -11.39 5.08 10.29
C VAL A 48 -10.17 6.00 10.24
N ILE A 49 -9.21 5.75 11.12
CA ILE A 49 -7.96 6.53 11.15
C ILE A 49 -6.99 5.99 10.10
N MET A 50 -6.38 6.91 9.34
CA MET A 50 -5.41 6.59 8.28
C MET A 50 -4.39 7.74 8.10
N PRO A 51 -3.21 7.50 7.47
CA PRO A 51 -2.29 8.58 7.15
C PRO A 51 -2.83 9.47 6.03
N SER A 52 -2.47 10.78 6.07
CA SER A 52 -2.77 11.71 4.97
C SER A 52 -1.95 11.43 3.70
N PHE A 53 -0.77 10.83 3.83
CA PHE A 53 0.10 10.47 2.72
C PHE A 53 0.00 8.97 2.41
N THR A 54 -0.75 8.63 1.38
CA THR A 54 -0.92 7.27 0.85
C THR A 54 -1.61 7.31 -0.51
N ILE A 55 -1.84 6.14 -1.12
CA ILE A 55 -2.68 6.02 -2.32
C ILE A 55 -4.14 6.41 -2.01
N ILE A 56 -4.78 7.12 -2.92
CA ILE A 56 -6.18 7.59 -2.77
C ILE A 56 -7.17 6.45 -2.47
N SER A 57 -6.87 5.23 -2.91
CA SER A 57 -7.74 4.06 -2.74
C SER A 57 -8.11 3.78 -1.28
N ASN A 58 -7.22 4.09 -0.33
CA ASN A 58 -7.48 3.93 1.10
C ASN A 58 -8.63 4.83 1.56
N ALA A 59 -8.53 6.14 1.32
CA ALA A 59 -9.59 7.08 1.69
C ALA A 59 -10.87 6.85 0.89
N MET A 60 -10.75 6.51 -0.39
CA MET A 60 -11.88 6.24 -1.27
C MET A 60 -12.69 5.02 -0.79
N ALA A 61 -12.05 3.95 -0.35
CA ALA A 61 -12.72 2.77 0.19
C ALA A 61 -13.52 3.11 1.46
N ILE A 62 -12.94 3.93 2.36
CA ILE A 62 -13.61 4.39 3.58
C ILE A 62 -14.85 5.21 3.23
N VAL A 63 -14.71 6.22 2.37
CA VAL A 63 -15.81 7.11 1.96
C VAL A 63 -16.94 6.32 1.29
N LYS A 64 -16.61 5.40 0.38
CA LYS A 64 -17.60 4.54 -0.30
C LYS A 64 -18.33 3.58 0.66
N SER A 65 -17.76 3.27 1.81
CA SER A 65 -18.42 2.48 2.86
C SER A 65 -19.37 3.32 3.72
N SER A 66 -19.47 4.62 3.49
CA SER A 66 -20.17 5.62 4.32
C SER A 66 -19.51 5.88 5.69
N ALA A 67 -18.34 5.34 5.94
CA ALA A 67 -17.52 5.69 7.10
C ALA A 67 -16.75 7.00 6.83
N LYS A 68 -16.21 7.60 7.89
CA LYS A 68 -15.49 8.85 7.83
C LYS A 68 -13.97 8.61 7.97
N PRO A 69 -13.16 8.99 6.99
CA PRO A 69 -11.70 8.96 7.16
C PRO A 69 -11.25 10.07 8.12
N ILE A 70 -10.39 9.72 9.06
CA ILE A 70 -9.74 10.63 10.01
C ILE A 70 -8.25 10.58 9.73
N LEU A 71 -7.67 11.71 9.36
CA LEU A 71 -6.30 11.75 8.91
C LEU A 71 -5.30 11.98 10.05
N ILE A 72 -4.13 11.38 9.88
CA ILE A 72 -2.94 11.56 10.72
C ILE A 72 -1.78 11.98 9.81
N ASP A 73 -0.86 12.80 10.33
CA ASP A 73 0.38 13.11 9.63
C ASP A 73 1.31 11.88 9.56
N VAL A 74 2.39 11.98 8.85
CA VAL A 74 3.38 10.92 8.68
C VAL A 74 4.72 11.30 9.30
N ASP A 75 5.54 10.31 9.58
CA ASP A 75 6.93 10.49 9.97
C ASP A 75 7.80 10.76 8.73
N LEU A 76 8.61 11.81 8.76
CA LEU A 76 9.45 12.20 7.62
C LEU A 76 10.57 11.21 7.30
N SER A 77 10.99 10.40 8.25
CA SER A 77 12.07 9.44 8.05
C SER A 77 11.59 8.13 7.44
N THR A 78 10.44 7.64 7.91
CA THR A 78 9.86 6.37 7.48
C THR A 78 8.80 6.53 6.39
N TRP A 79 8.24 7.74 6.23
CA TRP A 79 7.08 8.09 5.39
C TRP A 79 5.77 7.39 5.79
N ASN A 80 5.81 6.60 6.83
CA ASN A 80 4.67 5.90 7.41
C ASN A 80 3.89 6.77 8.40
N ILE A 81 2.72 6.29 8.83
CA ILE A 81 1.85 7.00 9.78
C ILE A 81 2.60 7.39 11.06
N LYS A 82 2.39 8.60 11.56
CA LYS A 82 2.92 9.07 12.83
C LYS A 82 2.11 8.49 13.99
N ILE A 83 2.60 7.38 14.52
CA ILE A 83 1.86 6.52 15.47
C ILE A 83 1.49 7.28 16.76
N GLU A 84 2.33 8.21 17.21
CA GLU A 84 2.16 9.00 18.40
C GLU A 84 0.93 9.92 18.34
N ASP A 85 0.42 10.19 17.15
CA ASP A 85 -0.75 11.04 16.95
C ASP A 85 -2.06 10.24 16.84
N ILE A 86 -2.00 8.90 16.73
CA ILE A 86 -3.19 8.04 16.56
C ILE A 86 -4.13 8.21 17.76
N GLU A 87 -3.64 8.05 18.99
CA GLU A 87 -4.47 8.12 20.20
C GLU A 87 -5.17 9.46 20.37
N LYS A 88 -4.56 10.56 19.91
CA LYS A 88 -5.12 11.94 19.98
C LYS A 88 -6.37 12.11 19.11
N LYS A 89 -6.53 11.27 18.08
CA LYS A 89 -7.64 11.34 17.12
C LYS A 89 -8.73 10.30 17.39
N ILE A 90 -8.53 9.39 18.36
CA ILE A 90 -9.51 8.37 18.71
C ILE A 90 -10.71 8.99 19.41
N THR A 91 -11.91 8.69 18.92
CA THR A 91 -13.20 9.05 19.51
C THR A 91 -14.05 7.80 19.76
N LYS A 92 -15.24 7.97 20.35
CA LYS A 92 -16.22 6.87 20.52
C LYS A 92 -16.68 6.29 19.16
N ARG A 93 -16.57 7.04 18.08
CA ARG A 93 -16.93 6.62 16.72
C ARG A 93 -15.80 5.89 16.00
N THR A 94 -14.58 6.00 16.48
CA THR A 94 -13.45 5.29 15.86
C THR A 94 -13.64 3.78 15.99
N LYS A 95 -13.57 3.06 14.87
CA LYS A 95 -13.79 1.62 14.79
C LYS A 95 -12.62 0.88 14.16
N CYS A 96 -11.80 1.55 13.36
CA CYS A 96 -10.77 0.90 12.57
C CYS A 96 -9.55 1.80 12.38
N LEU A 97 -8.38 1.17 12.31
CA LEU A 97 -7.14 1.74 11.80
C LEU A 97 -6.87 1.17 10.40
N MET A 98 -6.71 2.03 9.40
CA MET A 98 -6.26 1.67 8.06
C MET A 98 -4.76 1.99 7.97
N ILE A 99 -3.93 0.96 7.91
CA ILE A 99 -2.47 1.07 8.04
C ILE A 99 -1.79 0.64 6.74
N PRO A 100 -1.51 1.57 5.82
CA PRO A 100 -0.66 1.30 4.67
C PRO A 100 0.82 1.28 5.08
N HIS A 101 1.57 0.33 4.52
CA HIS A 101 3.02 0.29 4.58
C HIS A 101 3.58 1.00 3.35
N ILE A 102 4.18 2.17 3.54
CA ILE A 102 4.55 3.04 2.43
C ILE A 102 5.90 2.64 1.81
N TYR A 103 5.89 2.45 0.49
CA TYR A 103 7.04 2.31 -0.41
C TYR A 103 8.03 1.20 -0.06
N GLY A 104 7.56 0.18 0.67
CA GLY A 104 8.38 -1.00 0.98
C GLY A 104 8.99 -1.00 2.38
N LEU A 105 8.59 -0.08 3.26
CA LEU A 105 9.02 -0.04 4.66
C LEU A 105 7.84 -0.32 5.60
N ALA A 106 8.04 -1.22 6.57
CA ALA A 106 7.01 -1.58 7.52
C ALA A 106 6.70 -0.43 8.50
N ASN A 107 5.46 -0.39 9.00
CA ASN A 107 5.13 0.35 10.22
C ASN A 107 5.62 -0.41 11.47
N ASP A 108 5.74 0.27 12.61
CA ASP A 108 5.91 -0.36 13.93
C ASP A 108 4.58 -1.01 14.36
N MET A 109 4.37 -2.25 13.90
CA MET A 109 3.11 -2.96 14.11
C MET A 109 2.84 -3.28 15.58
N ASP A 110 3.87 -3.42 16.41
CA ASP A 110 3.69 -3.67 17.85
C ASP A 110 2.99 -2.48 18.52
N LYS A 111 3.42 -1.25 18.22
CA LYS A 111 2.78 -0.04 18.76
C LYS A 111 1.34 0.10 18.24
N ILE A 112 1.13 -0.12 16.95
CA ILE A 112 -0.19 -0.03 16.32
C ILE A 112 -1.16 -1.04 16.93
N LEU A 113 -0.75 -2.31 17.05
CA LEU A 113 -1.60 -3.35 17.64
C LEU A 113 -1.87 -3.12 19.13
N LYS A 114 -0.92 -2.55 19.87
CA LYS A 114 -1.13 -2.16 21.25
C LYS A 114 -2.25 -1.10 21.38
N ILE A 115 -2.24 -0.09 20.51
CA ILE A 115 -3.29 0.94 20.45
C ILE A 115 -4.62 0.29 20.05
N ALA A 116 -4.66 -0.49 18.98
CA ALA A 116 -5.86 -1.16 18.50
C ALA A 116 -6.50 -2.03 19.59
N LYS A 117 -5.70 -2.82 20.31
CA LYS A 117 -6.16 -3.65 21.44
C LYS A 117 -6.74 -2.80 22.58
N LYS A 118 -6.05 -1.71 22.97
CA LYS A 118 -6.48 -0.81 24.06
C LYS A 118 -7.86 -0.21 23.77
N TYR A 119 -8.11 0.17 22.52
CA TYR A 119 -9.35 0.85 22.11
C TYR A 119 -10.35 -0.07 21.40
N LYS A 120 -10.04 -1.37 21.29
CA LYS A 120 -10.89 -2.39 20.62
C LYS A 120 -11.20 -2.00 19.17
N LEU A 121 -10.19 -1.57 18.43
CA LEU A 121 -10.28 -1.16 17.04
C LEU A 121 -9.88 -2.31 16.12
N TYR A 122 -10.56 -2.44 15.00
CA TYR A 122 -10.08 -3.27 13.89
C TYR A 122 -8.82 -2.66 13.26
N VAL A 123 -7.99 -3.52 12.69
CA VAL A 123 -6.81 -3.10 11.91
C VAL A 123 -6.93 -3.69 10.51
N ILE A 124 -7.05 -2.81 9.51
CA ILE A 124 -6.84 -3.16 8.10
C ILE A 124 -5.41 -2.81 7.75
N GLU A 125 -4.64 -3.81 7.36
CA GLU A 125 -3.26 -3.66 6.92
C GLU A 125 -3.23 -3.57 5.40
N ASP A 126 -2.98 -2.38 4.84
CA ASP A 126 -2.73 -2.26 3.40
C ASP A 126 -1.26 -2.62 3.13
N ALA A 127 -1.06 -3.86 2.73
CA ALA A 127 0.24 -4.46 2.47
C ALA A 127 0.59 -4.54 0.97
N ALA A 128 -0.10 -3.75 0.14
CA ALA A 128 0.07 -3.76 -1.32
C ALA A 128 1.49 -3.40 -1.79
N GLU A 129 2.32 -2.82 -0.94
CA GLU A 129 3.70 -2.39 -1.25
C GLU A 129 4.76 -3.17 -0.48
N VAL A 130 4.36 -4.20 0.28
CA VAL A 130 5.25 -4.94 1.19
C VAL A 130 5.07 -6.46 1.14
N LEU A 131 4.54 -7.02 0.05
CA LEU A 131 4.43 -8.46 -0.08
C LEU A 131 5.81 -9.14 0.10
N GLY A 132 5.92 -10.03 1.09
CA GLY A 132 7.18 -10.71 1.45
C GLY A 132 8.11 -9.92 2.38
N LEU A 133 7.72 -8.73 2.82
CA LEU A 133 8.41 -8.01 3.87
C LEU A 133 8.08 -8.61 5.23
N LYS A 134 9.09 -8.68 6.10
CA LYS A 134 8.91 -9.11 7.50
C LYS A 134 9.17 -7.96 8.46
N TYR A 135 8.33 -7.89 9.50
CA TYR A 135 8.55 -7.11 10.70
C TYR A 135 8.70 -8.07 11.88
N LYS A 136 9.85 -8.05 12.57
CA LYS A 136 10.18 -8.98 13.68
C LYS A 136 9.87 -10.45 13.35
N LYS A 137 10.35 -10.93 12.19
CA LYS A 137 10.17 -12.30 11.67
C LYS A 137 8.76 -12.67 11.19
N LYS A 138 7.73 -11.85 11.45
CA LYS A 138 6.36 -12.08 10.98
C LYS A 138 6.10 -11.31 9.69
N GLN A 139 5.39 -11.88 8.75
CA GLN A 139 5.08 -11.26 7.46
C GLN A 139 4.20 -10.01 7.63
N CYS A 140 4.55 -8.90 6.96
CA CYS A 140 3.60 -7.80 6.78
C CYS A 140 2.39 -8.29 5.98
N GLY A 141 1.19 -7.88 6.37
CA GLY A 141 -0.06 -8.44 5.89
C GLY A 141 -0.59 -9.59 6.75
N SER A 142 0.10 -9.95 7.85
CA SER A 142 -0.41 -10.96 8.79
C SER A 142 -0.70 -10.43 10.19
N PHE A 143 -0.56 -9.11 10.42
CA PHE A 143 -0.72 -8.49 11.74
C PHE A 143 -2.15 -8.05 12.05
N GLY A 144 -2.82 -7.39 11.10
CA GLY A 144 -4.17 -6.87 11.28
C GLY A 144 -5.25 -7.95 11.24
N ASP A 145 -6.49 -7.57 11.56
CA ASP A 145 -7.66 -8.46 11.44
C ASP A 145 -7.89 -8.88 9.99
N ILE A 146 -7.59 -7.97 9.07
CA ILE A 146 -7.71 -8.16 7.64
C ILE A 146 -6.56 -7.43 6.93
N SER A 147 -6.05 -7.98 5.84
CA SER A 147 -5.04 -7.33 5.03
C SER A 147 -5.40 -7.33 3.55
N THR A 148 -4.83 -6.37 2.82
CA THR A 148 -5.08 -6.19 1.39
C THR A 148 -3.78 -6.16 0.61
N PHE A 149 -3.80 -6.77 -0.57
CA PHE A 149 -2.69 -6.83 -1.50
C PHE A 149 -3.13 -6.42 -2.90
N SER A 150 -2.17 -5.95 -3.68
CA SER A 150 -2.33 -5.59 -5.08
C SER A 150 -1.38 -6.42 -5.94
N PHE A 151 -1.87 -6.88 -7.08
CA PHE A 151 -1.09 -7.54 -8.12
C PHE A 151 -1.06 -6.72 -9.41
N TYR A 152 -1.06 -5.40 -9.27
CA TYR A 152 -0.85 -4.44 -10.35
C TYR A 152 0.54 -4.64 -10.99
N PRO A 153 0.77 -4.29 -12.27
CA PRO A 153 2.02 -4.58 -12.99
C PRO A 153 3.33 -4.16 -12.31
N ASN A 154 3.31 -3.13 -11.47
CA ASN A 154 4.52 -2.66 -10.79
C ASN A 154 4.75 -3.27 -9.40
N LYS A 155 3.93 -4.24 -8.98
CA LYS A 155 4.09 -4.91 -7.67
C LYS A 155 5.14 -6.04 -7.75
N HIS A 156 5.49 -6.61 -6.61
CA HIS A 156 6.51 -7.65 -6.50
C HIS A 156 6.16 -8.91 -7.30
N ILE A 157 4.87 -9.23 -7.35
CA ILE A 157 4.27 -10.18 -8.29
C ILE A 157 3.04 -9.53 -8.91
N THR A 158 2.69 -9.94 -10.11
CA THR A 158 1.58 -9.33 -10.86
C THR A 158 0.69 -10.37 -11.52
N THR A 159 -0.58 -10.02 -11.67
CA THR A 159 -1.56 -10.74 -12.52
C THR A 159 -2.07 -9.85 -13.66
N GLY A 160 -1.30 -8.78 -14.01
CA GLY A 160 -1.75 -7.70 -14.87
C GLY A 160 -2.61 -6.71 -14.08
N GLU A 161 -3.78 -7.10 -13.68
CA GLU A 161 -4.63 -6.49 -12.66
C GLU A 161 -5.06 -7.58 -11.67
N GLY A 162 -5.21 -7.22 -10.40
CA GLY A 162 -5.64 -8.14 -9.35
C GLY A 162 -5.36 -7.62 -7.95
N GLY A 163 -5.97 -8.28 -6.98
CA GLY A 163 -5.75 -8.04 -5.57
C GLY A 163 -6.16 -9.25 -4.75
N MET A 164 -5.93 -9.17 -3.46
CA MET A 164 -6.33 -10.20 -2.50
C MET A 164 -6.63 -9.58 -1.15
N VAL A 165 -7.67 -10.08 -0.52
CA VAL A 165 -7.95 -9.86 0.91
C VAL A 165 -7.55 -11.11 1.66
N LEU A 166 -6.86 -10.95 2.80
CA LEU A 166 -6.49 -12.07 3.66
C LEU A 166 -6.93 -11.81 5.11
N THR A 167 -7.32 -12.88 5.78
CA THR A 167 -7.74 -12.86 7.19
C THR A 167 -7.61 -14.24 7.81
N ASP A 168 -7.60 -14.30 9.14
CA ASP A 168 -7.66 -15.56 9.90
C ASP A 168 -9.07 -15.85 10.43
N ASP A 169 -9.98 -14.90 10.26
CA ASP A 169 -11.38 -14.97 10.68
C ASP A 169 -12.23 -15.54 9.53
N ILE A 170 -12.92 -16.64 9.80
CA ILE A 170 -13.76 -17.32 8.80
C ILE A 170 -14.96 -16.47 8.37
N ASP A 171 -15.57 -15.75 9.30
CA ASP A 171 -16.76 -14.94 9.03
C ASP A 171 -16.40 -13.76 8.13
N LEU A 172 -15.25 -13.11 8.38
CA LEU A 172 -14.71 -12.07 7.50
C LEU A 172 -14.37 -12.63 6.12
N ALA A 173 -13.76 -13.82 6.05
CA ALA A 173 -13.41 -14.44 4.77
C ALA A 173 -14.65 -14.76 3.93
N GLU A 174 -15.67 -15.34 4.52
CA GLU A 174 -16.94 -15.64 3.85
C GLU A 174 -17.66 -14.36 3.44
N ARG A 175 -17.64 -13.35 4.31
CA ARG A 175 -18.18 -12.03 4.01
C ARG A 175 -17.52 -11.41 2.79
N CYS A 176 -16.18 -11.44 2.71
CA CYS A 176 -15.42 -10.96 1.56
C CYS A 176 -15.80 -11.71 0.27
N ARG A 177 -15.92 -13.04 0.33
CA ARG A 177 -16.32 -13.86 -0.83
C ARG A 177 -17.72 -13.52 -1.33
N LYS A 178 -18.68 -13.30 -0.42
CA LYS A 178 -20.02 -12.83 -0.76
C LYS A 178 -19.98 -11.47 -1.47
N LEU A 179 -19.36 -10.48 -0.85
CA LEU A 179 -19.26 -9.12 -1.38
C LEU A 179 -18.60 -9.07 -2.76
N ARG A 180 -17.51 -9.82 -2.98
CA ARG A 180 -16.80 -9.94 -4.26
C ARG A 180 -17.67 -10.45 -5.39
N ASN A 181 -18.68 -11.26 -5.09
CA ASN A 181 -19.49 -12.01 -6.05
C ASN A 181 -20.97 -11.62 -6.00
N LEU A 182 -21.27 -10.32 -6.03
CA LEU A 182 -22.63 -9.78 -6.10
C LEU A 182 -23.56 -10.22 -4.96
N CYS A 183 -23.04 -10.72 -3.86
CA CYS A 183 -23.79 -11.30 -2.76
C CYS A 183 -24.79 -12.38 -3.19
N PHE A 184 -24.43 -13.22 -4.20
CA PHE A 184 -25.23 -14.38 -4.56
C PHE A 184 -25.40 -15.31 -3.37
N THR A 185 -26.60 -15.85 -3.22
CA THR A 185 -26.91 -16.92 -2.26
C THR A 185 -27.14 -18.24 -3.01
N PRO A 186 -26.73 -19.40 -2.44
CA PRO A 186 -26.95 -20.70 -3.09
C PRO A 186 -28.43 -21.01 -3.31
N GLU A 187 -29.29 -20.61 -2.35
CA GLU A 187 -30.71 -20.98 -2.32
C GLU A 187 -31.54 -20.18 -3.36
N LYS A 188 -31.14 -18.91 -3.60
CA LYS A 188 -31.87 -18.01 -4.50
C LYS A 188 -30.89 -17.16 -5.31
N ARG A 189 -30.19 -17.77 -6.26
CA ARG A 189 -29.06 -17.18 -6.99
C ARG A 189 -29.26 -15.75 -7.50
N PHE A 190 -30.42 -15.37 -7.97
CA PHE A 190 -30.71 -14.05 -8.54
C PHE A 190 -31.62 -13.19 -7.66
N VAL A 191 -31.81 -13.57 -6.40
CA VAL A 191 -32.50 -12.75 -5.40
C VAL A 191 -31.45 -12.24 -4.41
N HIS A 192 -31.27 -10.93 -4.34
CA HIS A 192 -30.21 -10.29 -3.57
C HIS A 192 -30.80 -9.54 -2.38
N GLU A 193 -30.38 -9.89 -1.18
CA GLU A 193 -30.74 -9.19 0.06
C GLU A 193 -29.75 -8.04 0.37
N GLU A 194 -28.62 -8.04 -0.31
CA GLU A 194 -27.56 -7.06 -0.11
C GLU A 194 -26.83 -6.74 -1.43
N LEU A 195 -26.29 -5.53 -1.51
CA LEU A 195 -25.46 -5.11 -2.64
C LEU A 195 -24.03 -5.63 -2.48
N GLY A 196 -23.56 -6.31 -3.50
CA GLY A 196 -22.16 -6.71 -3.68
C GLY A 196 -21.61 -6.21 -5.00
N TRP A 197 -20.39 -6.62 -5.32
CA TRP A 197 -19.67 -6.19 -6.52
C TRP A 197 -19.30 -7.37 -7.41
N ASN A 198 -19.08 -7.11 -8.67
CA ASN A 198 -18.38 -8.01 -9.56
C ASN A 198 -16.88 -7.69 -9.51
N TYR A 199 -16.21 -8.09 -8.42
CA TYR A 199 -14.77 -7.91 -8.22
C TYR A 199 -13.98 -9.21 -8.29
N ARG A 200 -14.46 -10.17 -9.06
CA ARG A 200 -13.81 -11.47 -9.22
C ARG A 200 -12.51 -11.36 -9.99
N LEU A 201 -11.51 -12.15 -9.58
CA LEU A 201 -10.32 -12.42 -10.36
C LEU A 201 -10.62 -13.59 -11.32
N THR A 202 -10.14 -13.53 -12.56
CA THR A 202 -10.32 -14.61 -13.51
C THR A 202 -9.34 -15.76 -13.25
N ASN A 203 -9.70 -16.97 -13.68
CA ASN A 203 -8.80 -18.13 -13.57
C ASN A 203 -7.49 -17.93 -14.38
N LEU A 204 -7.56 -17.21 -15.50
CA LEU A 204 -6.38 -16.84 -16.29
C LEU A 204 -5.41 -15.95 -15.51
N GLN A 205 -5.91 -14.90 -14.88
CA GLN A 205 -5.10 -14.02 -14.04
C GLN A 205 -4.51 -14.78 -12.85
N ALA A 206 -5.29 -15.66 -12.22
CA ALA A 206 -4.81 -16.46 -11.10
C ALA A 206 -3.69 -17.43 -11.53
N ALA A 207 -3.76 -18.00 -12.73
CA ALA A 207 -2.70 -18.85 -13.28
C ALA A 207 -1.38 -18.07 -13.48
N ILE A 208 -1.46 -16.81 -13.95
CA ILE A 208 -0.30 -15.91 -14.00
C ILE A 208 0.25 -15.67 -12.59
N GLY A 209 -0.64 -15.40 -11.64
CA GLY A 209 -0.27 -15.20 -10.24
C GLY A 209 0.46 -16.40 -9.63
N LEU A 210 0.03 -17.61 -9.93
CA LEU A 210 0.69 -18.84 -9.48
C LEU A 210 2.14 -18.94 -9.98
N ALA A 211 2.37 -18.69 -11.27
CA ALA A 211 3.71 -18.68 -11.84
C ALA A 211 4.61 -17.60 -11.21
N GLN A 212 4.02 -16.45 -10.86
CA GLN A 212 4.74 -15.37 -10.18
C GLN A 212 5.10 -15.73 -8.72
N VAL A 213 4.20 -16.39 -7.99
CA VAL A 213 4.45 -16.84 -6.60
C VAL A 213 5.61 -17.84 -6.56
N GLU A 214 5.77 -18.69 -7.56
CA GLU A 214 6.89 -19.64 -7.65
C GLU A 214 8.27 -18.95 -7.71
N LYS A 215 8.31 -17.70 -8.16
CA LYS A 215 9.52 -16.86 -8.24
C LYS A 215 9.58 -15.76 -7.18
N MET A 216 8.74 -15.84 -6.15
CA MET A 216 8.61 -14.78 -5.14
C MET A 216 9.96 -14.42 -4.52
N ASP A 217 10.71 -15.40 -4.02
CA ASP A 217 11.97 -15.14 -3.33
C ASP A 217 13.00 -14.47 -4.25
N GLU A 218 13.09 -14.91 -5.52
CA GLU A 218 13.95 -14.29 -6.55
C GLU A 218 13.57 -12.82 -6.78
N HIS A 219 12.28 -12.53 -6.90
CA HIS A 219 11.77 -11.16 -7.09
C HIS A 219 12.08 -10.28 -5.89
N LEU A 220 11.86 -10.76 -4.67
CA LEU A 220 12.11 -10.02 -3.43
C LEU A 220 13.59 -9.72 -3.25
N ASP A 221 14.46 -10.69 -3.51
CA ASP A 221 15.90 -10.50 -3.42
C ASP A 221 16.40 -9.50 -4.46
N LYS A 222 15.90 -9.59 -5.69
CA LYS A 222 16.22 -8.61 -6.74
C LYS A 222 15.80 -7.19 -6.35
N LYS A 223 14.61 -7.02 -5.76
CA LYS A 223 14.15 -5.70 -5.26
C LYS A 223 15.10 -5.14 -4.20
N ARG A 224 15.48 -5.95 -3.23
CA ARG A 224 16.44 -5.55 -2.19
C ARG A 224 17.81 -5.18 -2.79
N GLN A 225 18.30 -5.96 -3.74
CA GLN A 225 19.57 -5.69 -4.43
C GLN A 225 19.54 -4.34 -5.17
N ILE A 226 18.46 -4.05 -5.91
CA ILE A 226 18.27 -2.76 -6.59
C ILE A 226 18.33 -1.61 -5.60
N GLY A 227 17.57 -1.67 -4.50
CA GLY A 227 17.55 -0.63 -3.47
C GLY A 227 18.91 -0.45 -2.79
N LYS A 228 19.56 -1.55 -2.40
CA LYS A 228 20.91 -1.53 -1.82
C LYS A 228 21.94 -0.91 -2.80
N ARG A 229 21.84 -1.24 -4.10
CA ARG A 229 22.73 -0.66 -5.11
C ARG A 229 22.55 0.84 -5.26
N TYR A 230 21.30 1.33 -5.30
CA TYR A 230 21.04 2.77 -5.29
C TYR A 230 21.58 3.44 -4.02
N ASN A 231 21.37 2.86 -2.84
CA ASN A 231 21.92 3.39 -1.59
C ASN A 231 23.44 3.52 -1.64
N GLN A 232 24.16 2.51 -2.16
CA GLN A 232 25.62 2.56 -2.33
C GLN A 232 26.05 3.68 -3.26
N LEU A 233 25.39 3.80 -4.42
CA LEU A 233 25.74 4.78 -5.45
C LEU A 233 25.40 6.22 -5.03
N LEU A 234 24.32 6.42 -4.28
CA LEU A 234 23.83 7.75 -3.87
C LEU A 234 24.27 8.13 -2.45
N ASN A 235 25.02 7.27 -1.76
CA ASN A 235 25.53 7.57 -0.43
C ASN A 235 26.31 8.89 -0.42
N GLY A 236 26.04 9.76 0.55
CA GLY A 236 26.66 11.09 0.67
C GLY A 236 26.20 12.13 -0.35
N MET A 237 25.24 11.81 -1.21
CA MET A 237 24.65 12.80 -2.11
C MET A 237 23.94 13.89 -1.34
N SER A 238 24.37 15.15 -1.51
CA SER A 238 23.74 16.29 -0.86
C SER A 238 22.42 16.68 -1.53
N GLY A 239 21.57 17.38 -0.80
CA GLY A 239 20.34 17.97 -1.35
C GLY A 239 19.15 17.01 -1.46
N VAL A 240 19.29 15.75 -1.04
CA VAL A 240 18.23 14.74 -1.15
C VAL A 240 18.24 13.79 0.06
N GLN A 241 17.06 13.46 0.55
CA GLN A 241 16.86 12.37 1.50
C GLN A 241 16.65 11.06 0.73
N LEU A 242 17.43 10.05 1.06
CA LEU A 242 17.27 8.67 0.57
C LEU A 242 16.26 7.90 1.43
N PRO A 243 15.65 6.82 0.92
CA PRO A 243 14.79 5.97 1.73
C PRO A 243 15.60 5.29 2.84
N LEU A 244 15.01 5.16 4.03
CA LEU A 244 15.65 4.42 5.12
C LEU A 244 15.89 2.97 4.70
N PRO A 245 17.11 2.43 4.93
CA PRO A 245 17.40 1.03 4.61
C PRO A 245 16.69 0.04 5.54
N SER A 246 16.34 0.49 6.74
CA SER A 246 15.67 -0.36 7.75
C SER A 246 15.07 0.48 8.87
N ILE A 247 14.15 -0.15 9.59
CA ILE A 247 13.72 0.23 10.94
C ILE A 247 14.03 -0.92 11.91
N ILE A 248 13.82 -0.71 13.21
CA ILE A 248 13.98 -1.80 14.20
C ILE A 248 13.03 -2.95 13.84
N GLY A 249 13.60 -4.08 13.48
CA GLY A 249 12.87 -5.31 13.16
C GLY A 249 12.46 -5.50 11.71
N SER A 250 12.77 -4.56 10.79
CA SER A 250 12.44 -4.71 9.36
C SER A 250 13.44 -4.03 8.44
N GLU A 251 13.92 -4.74 7.41
CA GLU A 251 14.68 -4.15 6.30
C GLU A 251 13.74 -3.64 5.22
N ASN A 252 14.11 -2.54 4.55
CA ASN A 252 13.31 -2.01 3.45
C ASN A 252 13.31 -2.98 2.26
N LEU A 253 12.13 -3.21 1.68
CA LEU A 253 11.95 -4.03 0.49
C LEU A 253 12.13 -3.23 -0.82
N TYR A 254 12.09 -1.90 -0.71
CA TYR A 254 12.23 -0.98 -1.86
C TYR A 254 11.24 -1.29 -2.99
N TRP A 255 9.91 -1.35 -2.66
CA TRP A 255 8.92 -1.47 -3.73
C TRP A 255 9.12 -0.43 -4.82
N ILE A 256 9.40 0.81 -4.43
CA ILE A 256 9.96 1.84 -5.29
C ILE A 256 11.23 2.40 -4.64
N TYR A 257 12.09 3.08 -5.41
CA TYR A 257 13.21 3.85 -4.86
C TYR A 257 12.86 5.33 -4.86
N GLY A 258 12.38 5.81 -3.73
CA GLY A 258 11.93 7.18 -3.52
C GLY A 258 13.04 8.11 -3.07
N LEU A 259 12.93 9.38 -3.44
CA LEU A 259 13.85 10.44 -3.10
C LEU A 259 13.05 11.67 -2.68
N VAL A 260 13.48 12.38 -1.63
CA VAL A 260 12.85 13.62 -1.19
C VAL A 260 13.86 14.76 -1.27
N ILE A 261 13.59 15.76 -2.08
CA ILE A 261 14.48 16.93 -2.27
C ILE A 261 14.45 17.77 -0.99
N ASN A 262 15.63 18.09 -0.44
CA ASN A 262 15.76 18.91 0.76
C ASN A 262 15.20 20.33 0.56
N GLU A 263 14.69 20.92 1.64
CA GLU A 263 14.24 22.31 1.65
C GLU A 263 15.44 23.26 1.40
N GLY A 264 15.15 24.46 0.90
CA GLY A 264 16.15 25.47 0.60
C GLY A 264 16.82 25.33 -0.78
N LEU A 265 16.54 24.24 -1.51
CA LEU A 265 16.99 24.09 -2.89
C LEU A 265 15.91 24.60 -3.86
N GLU A 266 16.33 25.30 -4.92
CA GLU A 266 15.46 25.74 -6.03
C GLU A 266 14.94 24.56 -6.87
N LEU A 267 15.57 23.38 -6.74
CA LEU A 267 15.11 22.15 -7.41
C LEU A 267 13.73 21.70 -6.90
N THR A 268 12.88 21.37 -7.85
CA THR A 268 11.56 20.76 -7.58
C THR A 268 11.51 19.36 -8.19
N PRO A 269 10.63 18.45 -7.67
CA PRO A 269 10.44 17.14 -8.30
C PRO A 269 10.13 17.24 -9.81
N SER A 270 9.29 18.19 -10.20
CA SER A 270 8.95 18.42 -11.62
C SER A 270 10.17 18.79 -12.46
N SER A 271 11.03 19.69 -11.98
CA SER A 271 12.25 20.09 -12.71
C SER A 271 13.26 18.94 -12.81
N VAL A 272 13.46 18.17 -11.72
CA VAL A 272 14.34 17.00 -11.71
C VAL A 272 13.82 15.91 -12.63
N MET A 273 12.54 15.57 -12.54
CA MET A 273 11.89 14.57 -13.39
C MET A 273 11.99 14.94 -14.88
N LYS A 274 11.83 16.24 -15.23
CA LYS A 274 12.00 16.72 -16.61
C LYS A 274 13.43 16.55 -17.09
N LYS A 275 14.43 16.91 -16.27
CA LYS A 275 15.86 16.73 -16.60
C LYS A 275 16.19 15.23 -16.79
N LEU A 276 15.66 14.33 -15.94
CA LEU A 276 15.82 12.88 -16.08
C LEU A 276 15.12 12.33 -17.33
N SER A 277 13.91 12.81 -17.64
CA SER A 277 13.17 12.43 -18.85
C SER A 277 13.95 12.78 -20.13
N ASN A 278 14.61 13.96 -20.17
CA ASN A 278 15.47 14.34 -21.29
C ASN A 278 16.69 13.41 -21.48
N LYS A 279 17.04 12.67 -20.44
CA LYS A 279 18.08 11.62 -20.46
C LYS A 279 17.48 10.21 -20.70
N GLY A 280 16.18 10.10 -21.03
CA GLY A 280 15.48 8.83 -21.26
C GLY A 280 15.21 8.03 -19.97
N ILE A 281 15.19 8.68 -18.81
CA ILE A 281 14.93 8.07 -17.50
C ILE A 281 13.51 8.40 -17.06
N GLY A 282 12.63 7.39 -17.00
CA GLY A 282 11.24 7.53 -16.53
C GLY A 282 11.17 7.67 -15.02
N THR A 283 10.37 8.59 -14.53
CA THR A 283 10.18 8.87 -13.10
C THR A 283 8.71 9.11 -12.77
N ARG A 284 8.34 9.11 -11.50
CA ARG A 284 6.98 9.44 -11.04
C ARG A 284 7.06 10.31 -9.79
N PRO A 285 6.08 11.23 -9.59
CA PRO A 285 5.95 11.94 -8.32
C PRO A 285 5.51 11.00 -7.19
N PHE A 286 5.72 11.41 -5.96
CA PHE A 286 5.13 10.77 -4.78
C PHE A 286 3.61 10.91 -4.76
N PHE A 287 2.95 10.18 -3.87
CA PHE A 287 1.51 10.34 -3.61
C PHE A 287 1.20 11.78 -3.21
N TRP A 288 -0.03 12.22 -3.52
CA TRP A 288 -0.55 13.51 -3.06
C TRP A 288 -1.36 13.34 -1.78
N CYS A 289 -1.37 14.38 -0.93
CA CYS A 289 -2.06 14.34 0.36
C CYS A 289 -3.57 14.16 0.22
N MET A 290 -4.18 13.37 1.08
CA MET A 290 -5.63 13.12 1.05
C MET A 290 -6.45 14.38 1.29
N HIS A 291 -6.05 15.23 2.24
CA HIS A 291 -6.75 16.48 2.56
C HIS A 291 -6.69 17.52 1.44
N GLU A 292 -5.76 17.40 0.52
CA GLU A 292 -5.60 18.29 -0.63
C GLU A 292 -6.21 17.72 -1.92
N GLN A 293 -6.79 16.52 -1.89
CA GLN A 293 -7.43 15.94 -3.07
C GLN A 293 -8.69 16.73 -3.43
N PRO A 294 -8.79 17.31 -4.65
CA PRO A 294 -9.94 18.14 -5.02
C PRO A 294 -11.28 17.41 -4.91
N VAL A 295 -11.29 16.10 -5.11
CA VAL A 295 -12.51 15.29 -4.98
C VAL A 295 -13.00 15.28 -3.53
N PHE A 296 -12.14 15.12 -2.56
CA PHE A 296 -12.52 15.11 -1.14
C PHE A 296 -12.87 16.50 -0.63
N GLN A 297 -12.18 17.54 -1.09
CA GLN A 297 -12.53 18.93 -0.79
C GLN A 297 -13.95 19.29 -1.31
N ARG A 298 -14.31 18.89 -2.55
CA ARG A 298 -15.67 19.07 -3.09
C ARG A 298 -16.73 18.30 -2.31
N MET A 299 -16.35 17.22 -1.62
CA MET A 299 -17.25 16.47 -0.73
C MET A 299 -17.34 17.09 0.67
N GLY A 300 -16.66 18.20 0.95
CA GLY A 300 -16.61 18.84 2.26
C GLY A 300 -15.79 18.09 3.30
N LEU A 301 -14.90 17.18 2.86
CA LEU A 301 -14.01 16.45 3.75
C LEU A 301 -12.72 17.25 4.00
N PHE A 302 -12.18 17.12 5.21
CA PHE A 302 -10.91 17.71 5.65
C PHE A 302 -10.81 19.24 5.55
N PRO A 303 -11.87 20.00 5.95
CA PRO A 303 -11.83 21.47 5.87
C PRO A 303 -10.73 22.02 6.79
N ASN A 304 -9.85 22.85 6.22
CA ASN A 304 -8.77 23.54 6.95
C ASN A 304 -7.79 22.60 7.69
N GLU A 305 -7.69 21.33 7.27
CA GLU A 305 -6.70 20.41 7.84
C GLU A 305 -5.33 20.63 7.17
N SER A 306 -4.25 20.49 7.94
CA SER A 306 -2.87 20.56 7.48
C SER A 306 -2.05 19.45 8.13
N TYR A 307 -1.17 18.84 7.31
CA TYR A 307 -0.28 17.74 7.68
C TYR A 307 1.11 18.02 7.10
N PRO A 308 1.92 18.85 7.80
CA PRO A 308 3.16 19.42 7.24
C PRO A 308 4.14 18.38 6.69
N ASN A 309 4.26 17.23 7.35
CA ASN A 309 5.16 16.18 6.90
C ASN A 309 4.65 15.51 5.61
N ALA A 310 3.36 15.18 5.58
CA ALA A 310 2.71 14.61 4.39
C ALA A 310 2.82 15.58 3.19
N GLU A 311 2.55 16.86 3.43
CA GLU A 311 2.64 17.93 2.43
C GLU A 311 4.07 18.09 1.89
N LYS A 312 5.07 18.03 2.77
CA LYS A 312 6.48 18.06 2.37
C LYS A 312 6.83 16.88 1.48
N LEU A 313 6.43 15.65 1.86
CA LEU A 313 6.67 14.46 1.04
C LEU A 313 6.00 14.56 -0.33
N ALA A 314 4.74 15.00 -0.37
CA ALA A 314 3.98 15.15 -1.61
C ALA A 314 4.62 16.19 -2.57
N ARG A 315 5.10 17.32 -2.03
CA ARG A 315 5.68 18.42 -2.82
C ARG A 315 7.13 18.23 -3.20
N ARG A 316 7.88 17.45 -2.42
CA ARG A 316 9.35 17.31 -2.56
C ARG A 316 9.76 15.91 -2.98
N GLY A 317 8.85 14.93 -2.99
CA GLY A 317 9.13 13.53 -3.27
C GLY A 317 8.91 13.13 -4.73
N PHE A 318 9.76 12.24 -5.22
CA PHE A 318 9.62 11.53 -6.50
C PHE A 318 10.33 10.19 -6.42
N TYR A 319 10.09 9.29 -7.37
CA TYR A 319 10.82 8.03 -7.43
C TYR A 319 11.38 7.72 -8.80
N VAL A 320 12.49 7.00 -8.79
CA VAL A 320 13.25 6.60 -9.96
C VAL A 320 12.95 5.14 -10.33
N PRO A 321 13.36 4.67 -11.52
CA PRO A 321 13.13 3.29 -11.94
C PRO A 321 13.65 2.27 -10.93
N SER A 322 12.82 1.30 -10.58
CA SER A 322 13.17 0.21 -9.67
C SER A 322 12.51 -1.12 -10.08
N GLY A 323 12.18 -1.29 -11.37
CA GLY A 323 11.60 -2.52 -11.91
C GLY A 323 12.58 -3.70 -11.87
N LEU A 324 12.05 -4.92 -11.79
CA LEU A 324 12.85 -6.15 -11.68
C LEU A 324 13.79 -6.41 -12.88
N ALA A 325 13.47 -5.84 -14.04
CA ALA A 325 14.29 -5.99 -15.25
C ALA A 325 15.53 -5.08 -15.28
N LEU A 326 15.68 -4.12 -14.33
CA LEU A 326 16.82 -3.21 -14.32
C LEU A 326 18.14 -3.95 -14.16
N THR A 327 19.09 -3.56 -15.03
CA THR A 327 20.48 -3.96 -14.95
C THR A 327 21.29 -3.03 -14.05
N ASN A 328 22.45 -3.50 -13.57
CA ASN A 328 23.35 -2.65 -12.79
C ASN A 328 23.80 -1.39 -13.56
N HIS A 329 24.05 -1.51 -14.86
CA HIS A 329 24.42 -0.40 -15.73
C HIS A 329 23.30 0.67 -15.79
N GLU A 330 22.05 0.27 -15.89
CA GLU A 330 20.91 1.21 -15.89
C GLU A 330 20.75 1.90 -14.54
N ILE A 331 20.95 1.19 -13.43
CA ILE A 331 20.93 1.76 -12.07
C ILE A 331 22.07 2.81 -11.93
N GLU A 332 23.27 2.49 -12.39
CA GLU A 332 24.42 3.41 -12.38
C GLU A 332 24.17 4.66 -13.23
N ARG A 333 23.59 4.49 -14.42
CA ARG A 333 23.20 5.60 -15.29
C ARG A 333 22.21 6.54 -14.60
N VAL A 334 21.21 6.01 -13.89
CA VAL A 334 20.25 6.81 -13.12
C VAL A 334 20.98 7.57 -11.99
N ALA A 335 21.86 6.89 -11.24
CA ALA A 335 22.59 7.50 -10.13
C ALA A 335 23.54 8.61 -10.59
N ILE A 336 24.27 8.42 -11.70
CA ILE A 336 25.13 9.45 -12.30
C ILE A 336 24.29 10.65 -12.73
N SER A 337 23.18 10.42 -13.41
CA SER A 337 22.29 11.49 -13.87
C SER A 337 21.71 12.31 -12.70
N LEU A 338 21.36 11.66 -11.59
CA LEU A 338 20.92 12.35 -10.37
C LEU A 338 22.04 13.25 -9.81
N LYS A 339 23.27 12.71 -9.67
CA LYS A 339 24.41 13.47 -9.15
C LYS A 339 24.72 14.70 -10.01
N GLU A 340 24.68 14.57 -11.34
CA GLU A 340 24.86 15.70 -12.26
C GLU A 340 23.79 16.79 -12.06
N ILE A 341 22.52 16.39 -11.86
CA ILE A 341 21.39 17.33 -11.70
C ILE A 341 21.47 18.09 -10.37
N PHE A 342 21.92 17.43 -9.29
CA PHE A 342 21.98 18.02 -7.96
C PHE A 342 23.28 18.79 -7.69
N ASN A 343 24.34 18.56 -8.47
CA ASN A 343 25.63 19.29 -8.38
C ASN A 343 25.72 20.47 -9.37
N ALA A 344 24.73 20.62 -10.24
CA ALA A 344 24.63 21.72 -11.20
C ALA A 344 23.93 22.94 -10.60
#